data_ac29b2b9dd9d1e253dd0bf7b0a53e603
#
_entry.id   ac29b2b9dd9d1e253dd0bf7b0a53e603
#
_cell.length_a   1.000
_cell.length_b   1.000
_cell.length_c   1.000
_cell.angle_alpha   90.00
_cell.angle_beta   90.00
_cell.angle_gamma   90.00
#
_symmetry.space_group_name_H-M   'P 1'
#
loop_
_entity.id
_entity.type
_entity.pdbx_description
1 polymer ?
#
loop_
_entity_poly.entity_id
_entity_poly.type
_entity_poly.pdbx_seq_one_letter_code
_entity_poly.pdbx_strand_id
1 'polypeptide(L)'
;RITQPAALALASRIALYMASKRFAGQTDVTWQNAADLAKLFIDKFGSDGQKDNKYSLYRGTGDADIPKLNYQNAILTTATDQGKNPEIIFWRNDAVAGWAAIANDTPVGEGGNGGLCPSQNLIDMYDMLDGSSPFTEYDETGAPVYDKATLKPSGIVAGSRYNDNNPCSSRDPRLNASILYHGCTWGSGIIDV
;
A
#
# COMPACT_ATOMS: atom_id res chain seq x y z
N ARG A 1 1.85 16.46 20.16
CA ARG A 1 2.66 15.84 21.21
C ARG A 1 2.89 14.38 20.84
N ILE A 2 4.15 13.93 20.89
CA ILE A 2 4.47 12.52 20.62
C ILE A 2 3.92 11.65 21.75
N THR A 3 3.20 10.61 21.41
CA THR A 3 2.61 9.64 22.34
C THR A 3 3.43 8.36 22.37
N GLN A 4 3.21 7.50 23.38
CA GLN A 4 3.90 6.20 23.44
C GLN A 4 3.61 5.31 22.22
N PRO A 5 2.37 5.19 21.71
CA PRO A 5 2.11 4.48 20.46
C PRO A 5 2.90 5.03 19.28
N ALA A 6 2.96 6.36 19.13
CA ALA A 6 3.71 6.99 18.04
C ALA A 6 5.22 6.69 18.12
N ALA A 7 5.79 6.73 19.32
CA ALA A 7 7.21 6.38 19.52
C ALA A 7 7.49 4.90 19.19
N LEU A 8 6.62 3.99 19.62
CA LEU A 8 6.81 2.57 19.37
C LEU A 8 6.62 2.21 17.89
N ALA A 9 5.62 2.80 17.22
CA ALA A 9 5.41 2.62 15.79
C ALA A 9 6.61 3.15 14.98
N LEU A 10 7.17 4.31 15.37
CA LEU A 10 8.37 4.84 14.73
C LEU A 10 9.59 3.91 14.98
N ALA A 11 9.76 3.38 16.18
CA ALA A 11 10.85 2.47 16.51
C ALA A 11 10.79 1.19 15.65
N SER A 12 9.60 0.58 15.47
CA SER A 12 9.44 -0.59 14.60
C SER A 12 9.79 -0.28 13.15
N ARG A 13 9.38 0.87 12.65
CA ARG A 13 9.69 1.33 11.30
C ARG A 13 11.20 1.58 11.09
N ILE A 14 11.85 2.21 12.05
CA ILE A 14 13.31 2.41 12.03
C ILE A 14 14.03 1.06 12.03
N ALA A 15 13.64 0.14 12.89
CA ALA A 15 14.24 -1.20 12.95
C ALA A 15 14.07 -1.96 11.62
N LEU A 16 12.91 -1.83 10.95
CA LEU A 16 12.67 -2.42 9.63
C LEU A 16 13.66 -1.89 8.58
N TYR A 17 13.90 -0.58 8.54
CA TYR A 17 14.90 0.01 7.66
C TYR A 17 16.33 -0.46 8.01
N MET A 18 16.67 -0.47 9.29
CA MET A 18 18.01 -0.87 9.75
C MET A 18 18.31 -2.35 9.47
N ALA A 19 17.30 -3.23 9.50
CA ALA A 19 17.44 -4.64 9.16
C ALA A 19 17.62 -4.90 7.66
N SER A 20 17.38 -3.90 6.81
CA SER A 20 17.48 -4.06 5.36
C SER A 20 18.91 -4.23 4.87
N LYS A 21 19.09 -4.84 3.69
CA LYS A 21 20.40 -5.02 3.03
C LYS A 21 21.17 -3.70 2.87
N ARG A 22 20.49 -2.56 2.77
CA ARG A 22 21.11 -1.23 2.65
C ARG A 22 22.02 -0.90 3.83
N PHE A 23 21.68 -1.39 5.02
CA PHE A 23 22.43 -1.13 6.26
C PHE A 23 23.18 -2.37 6.76
N ALA A 24 23.28 -3.42 5.94
CA ALA A 24 24.00 -4.63 6.28
C ALA A 24 25.46 -4.33 6.68
N GLY A 25 25.89 -4.84 7.83
CA GLY A 25 27.22 -4.58 8.39
C GLY A 25 27.39 -3.21 9.09
N GLN A 26 26.36 -2.38 9.11
CA GLN A 26 26.37 -1.08 9.82
C GLN A 26 25.56 -1.12 11.12
N THR A 27 24.81 -2.18 11.33
CA THR A 27 23.93 -2.37 12.49
C THR A 27 23.75 -3.85 12.79
N ASP A 28 23.49 -4.17 14.06
CA ASP A 28 23.15 -5.51 14.52
C ASP A 28 21.63 -5.76 14.56
N VAL A 29 20.83 -4.79 14.06
CA VAL A 29 19.36 -4.92 14.02
C VAL A 29 18.97 -5.94 12.98
N THR A 30 18.15 -6.91 13.39
CA THR A 30 17.66 -8.00 12.56
C THR A 30 16.19 -7.80 12.15
N TRP A 31 15.73 -8.56 11.17
CA TRP A 31 14.32 -8.64 10.81
C TRP A 31 13.46 -9.09 12.00
N GLN A 32 13.99 -9.94 12.87
CA GLN A 32 13.29 -10.37 14.08
C GLN A 32 13.08 -9.19 15.05
N ASN A 33 14.08 -8.33 15.23
CA ASN A 33 13.91 -7.13 16.08
C ASN A 33 12.82 -6.21 15.55
N ALA A 34 12.73 -6.03 14.23
CA ALA A 34 11.66 -5.24 13.63
C ALA A 34 10.28 -5.87 13.84
N ALA A 35 10.17 -7.19 13.66
CA ALA A 35 8.95 -7.94 13.89
C ALA A 35 8.51 -7.90 15.36
N ASP A 36 9.44 -8.04 16.31
CA ASP A 36 9.16 -8.01 17.75
C ASP A 36 8.63 -6.62 18.17
N LEU A 37 9.20 -5.54 17.64
CA LEU A 37 8.73 -4.18 17.92
C LEU A 37 7.33 -3.92 17.32
N ALA A 38 7.07 -4.42 16.12
CA ALA A 38 5.75 -4.32 15.50
C ALA A 38 4.71 -5.14 16.29
N LYS A 39 5.07 -6.36 16.68
CA LYS A 39 4.23 -7.20 17.55
C LYS A 39 3.95 -6.54 18.90
N LEU A 40 4.96 -5.95 19.52
CA LEU A 40 4.81 -5.23 20.79
C LEU A 40 3.80 -4.06 20.66
N PHE A 41 3.78 -3.37 19.51
CA PHE A 41 2.78 -2.33 19.25
C PHE A 41 1.37 -2.93 19.18
N ILE A 42 1.19 -3.99 18.41
CA ILE A 42 -0.10 -4.68 18.25
C ILE A 42 -0.61 -5.20 19.59
N ASP A 43 0.24 -5.87 20.35
CA ASP A 43 -0.11 -6.46 21.66
C ASP A 43 -0.52 -5.40 22.70
N LYS A 44 0.05 -4.20 22.62
CA LYS A 44 -0.25 -3.12 23.58
C LYS A 44 -1.41 -2.23 23.18
N PHE A 45 -1.55 -1.95 21.89
CA PHE A 45 -2.42 -0.89 21.40
C PHE A 45 -3.36 -1.33 20.28
N GLY A 46 -3.18 -2.51 19.68
CA GLY A 46 -4.05 -3.04 18.64
C GLY A 46 -5.40 -3.52 19.18
N SER A 47 -6.37 -3.71 18.30
CA SER A 47 -7.69 -4.23 18.65
C SER A 47 -7.67 -5.62 19.25
N ASP A 48 -6.68 -6.43 18.87
CA ASP A 48 -6.43 -7.77 19.45
C ASP A 48 -5.54 -7.71 20.69
N GLY A 49 -4.99 -6.53 20.98
CA GLY A 49 -4.19 -6.23 22.16
C GLY A 49 -5.06 -5.95 23.37
N GLN A 50 -4.66 -6.46 24.49
CA GLN A 50 -5.54 -6.61 25.67
C GLN A 50 -5.79 -5.33 26.47
N LYS A 51 -5.07 -4.23 26.23
CA LYS A 51 -5.11 -3.11 27.16
C LYS A 51 -5.82 -1.85 26.68
N ASP A 52 -5.57 -1.41 25.47
CA ASP A 52 -6.03 -0.08 25.07
C ASP A 52 -6.94 -0.09 23.83
N ASN A 53 -7.05 -1.19 23.09
CA ASN A 53 -7.88 -1.37 21.87
C ASN A 53 -8.04 -0.11 21.03
N LYS A 54 -6.95 0.67 20.92
CA LYS A 54 -7.00 2.03 20.39
C LYS A 54 -6.83 2.08 18.88
N TYR A 55 -6.11 1.13 18.34
CA TYR A 55 -5.78 1.07 16.92
C TYR A 55 -6.24 -0.24 16.31
N SER A 56 -6.81 -0.15 15.11
CA SER A 56 -7.25 -1.30 14.33
C SER A 56 -7.22 -0.95 12.86
N LEU A 57 -7.39 -1.93 11.99
CA LEU A 57 -7.61 -1.65 10.58
C LEU A 57 -8.94 -0.92 10.40
N TYR A 58 -8.94 0.06 9.49
CA TYR A 58 -10.16 0.79 9.13
C TYR A 58 -11.14 -0.18 8.45
N ARG A 59 -12.38 -0.13 8.88
CA ARG A 59 -13.47 -0.86 8.27
C ARG A 59 -14.71 0.02 8.12
N GLY A 60 -15.32 -0.04 6.94
CA GLY A 60 -16.65 0.52 6.74
C GLY A 60 -17.71 -0.24 7.53
N THR A 61 -18.93 0.23 7.49
CA THR A 61 -20.08 -0.40 8.15
C THR A 61 -21.09 -0.90 7.12
N GLY A 62 -21.63 -2.10 7.31
CA GLY A 62 -22.61 -2.70 6.40
C GLY A 62 -22.06 -2.83 4.98
N ASP A 63 -22.80 -2.37 3.99
CA ASP A 63 -22.44 -2.46 2.56
C ASP A 63 -21.18 -1.65 2.19
N ALA A 64 -20.73 -0.77 3.07
CA ALA A 64 -19.48 0.00 2.87
C ALA A 64 -18.24 -0.74 3.38
N ASP A 65 -18.35 -1.93 3.98
CA ASP A 65 -17.20 -2.78 4.37
C ASP A 65 -16.64 -3.53 3.15
N ILE A 66 -16.07 -2.77 2.21
CA ILE A 66 -15.46 -3.27 0.99
C ILE A 66 -13.95 -3.07 1.09
N PRO A 67 -13.10 -4.10 0.91
CA PRO A 67 -11.64 -4.00 1.09
C PRO A 67 -10.99 -2.84 0.35
N LYS A 68 -11.37 -2.60 -0.91
CA LYS A 68 -10.88 -1.45 -1.69
C LYS A 68 -11.22 -0.13 -1.01
N LEU A 69 -12.48 0.06 -0.61
CA LEU A 69 -12.96 1.30 0.02
C LEU A 69 -12.36 1.48 1.41
N ASN A 70 -12.21 0.41 2.19
CA ASN A 70 -11.57 0.46 3.49
C ASN A 70 -10.14 1.00 3.38
N TYR A 71 -9.34 0.43 2.47
CA TYR A 71 -7.97 0.88 2.24
C TYR A 71 -7.93 2.33 1.75
N GLN A 72 -8.76 2.69 0.77
CA GLN A 72 -8.84 4.03 0.22
C GLN A 72 -9.23 5.06 1.29
N ASN A 73 -10.27 4.79 2.07
CA ASN A 73 -10.75 5.69 3.11
C ASN A 73 -9.76 5.81 4.27
N ALA A 74 -9.03 4.75 4.63
CA ALA A 74 -7.96 4.82 5.62
C ALA A 74 -6.87 5.84 5.24
N ILE A 75 -6.54 5.94 3.95
CA ILE A 75 -5.52 6.85 3.43
C ILE A 75 -6.09 8.26 3.19
N LEU A 76 -7.31 8.36 2.63
CA LEU A 76 -7.95 9.62 2.26
C LEU A 76 -8.69 10.31 3.42
N THR A 77 -8.49 9.86 4.65
CA THR A 77 -9.11 10.46 5.83
C THR A 77 -8.85 11.98 5.90
N THR A 78 -9.91 12.75 5.98
CA THR A 78 -9.83 14.21 6.09
C THR A 78 -9.39 14.64 7.49
N ALA A 79 -8.94 15.89 7.63
CA ALA A 79 -8.55 16.45 8.93
C ALA A 79 -9.68 16.40 9.97
N THR A 80 -10.94 16.49 9.55
CA THR A 80 -12.10 16.42 10.43
C THR A 80 -12.40 14.99 10.91
N ASP A 81 -11.98 13.99 10.17
CA ASP A 81 -12.25 12.58 10.45
C ASP A 81 -11.05 11.82 11.03
N GLN A 82 -9.90 12.48 11.18
CA GLN A 82 -8.67 11.85 11.69
C GLN A 82 -8.88 11.17 13.04
N GLY A 83 -9.66 11.76 13.92
CA GLY A 83 -9.98 11.17 15.24
C GLY A 83 -10.89 9.94 15.17
N LYS A 84 -11.50 9.67 14.02
CA LYS A 84 -12.39 8.53 13.78
C LYS A 84 -11.72 7.39 13.03
N ASN A 85 -10.54 7.65 12.42
CA ASN A 85 -9.79 6.64 11.71
C ASN A 85 -8.86 5.89 12.68
N PRO A 86 -9.14 4.61 12.98
CA PRO A 86 -8.39 3.85 13.97
C PRO A 86 -6.98 3.46 13.51
N GLU A 87 -6.62 3.66 12.24
CA GLU A 87 -5.26 3.40 11.75
C GLU A 87 -4.31 4.57 11.99
N ILE A 88 -4.83 5.78 12.25
CA ILE A 88 -3.97 6.96 12.39
C ILE A 88 -3.32 6.99 13.77
N ILE A 89 -2.02 6.76 13.80
CA ILE A 89 -1.19 6.82 15.01
C ILE A 89 -0.65 8.23 15.24
N PHE A 90 -0.24 8.89 14.16
CA PHE A 90 0.31 10.24 14.19
C PHE A 90 0.07 10.93 12.84
N TRP A 91 -0.31 12.20 12.86
CA TRP A 91 -0.55 12.99 11.65
C TRP A 91 0.00 14.40 11.78
N ARG A 92 0.15 15.05 10.65
CA ARG A 92 0.54 16.46 10.52
C ARG A 92 -0.69 17.30 10.19
N ASN A 93 -0.92 18.36 10.95
CA ASN A 93 -2.14 19.18 10.81
C ASN A 93 -2.04 20.32 9.79
N ASP A 94 -0.85 20.65 9.34
CA ASP A 94 -0.56 21.88 8.58
C ASP A 94 -0.15 21.63 7.12
N ALA A 95 -0.25 20.39 6.64
CA ALA A 95 0.12 20.07 5.28
C ALA A 95 -1.11 20.19 4.36
N VAL A 96 -1.07 21.15 3.46
CA VAL A 96 -2.04 21.27 2.37
C VAL A 96 -1.29 21.24 1.05
N ALA A 97 -1.60 20.27 0.19
CA ALA A 97 -1.14 20.28 -1.19
C ALA A 97 -1.95 21.30 -1.97
N GLY A 98 -1.27 22.21 -2.67
CA GLY A 98 -1.93 23.11 -3.61
C GLY A 98 -2.43 22.37 -4.86
N TRP A 99 -3.43 22.94 -5.55
CA TRP A 99 -3.96 22.38 -6.79
C TRP A 99 -2.88 22.06 -7.83
N ALA A 100 -1.87 22.91 -7.97
CA ALA A 100 -0.78 22.71 -8.92
C ALA A 100 0.01 21.40 -8.68
N ALA A 101 0.17 20.98 -7.42
CA ALA A 101 0.80 19.71 -7.11
C ALA A 101 -0.12 18.53 -7.47
N ILE A 102 -1.41 18.65 -7.19
CA ILE A 102 -2.41 17.61 -7.51
C ILE A 102 -2.58 17.47 -9.03
N ALA A 103 -2.65 18.60 -9.76
CA ALA A 103 -2.79 18.58 -11.22
C ALA A 103 -1.62 17.91 -11.93
N ASN A 104 -0.42 17.92 -11.34
CA ASN A 104 0.74 17.23 -11.91
C ASN A 104 0.56 15.71 -11.94
N ASP A 105 -0.14 15.16 -10.94
CA ASP A 105 -0.30 13.72 -10.74
C ASP A 105 -1.61 13.19 -11.35
N THR A 106 -2.55 14.10 -11.66
CA THR A 106 -3.84 13.76 -12.26
C THR A 106 -3.67 13.40 -13.74
N PRO A 107 -4.42 12.41 -14.28
CA PRO A 107 -4.39 12.07 -15.70
C PRO A 107 -4.75 13.25 -16.61
N VAL A 108 -4.17 13.28 -17.82
CA VAL A 108 -4.38 14.36 -18.79
C VAL A 108 -5.86 14.50 -19.16
N GLY A 109 -6.56 13.40 -19.40
CA GLY A 109 -7.99 13.39 -19.71
C GLY A 109 -8.90 13.94 -18.61
N GLU A 110 -8.38 14.03 -17.38
CA GLU A 110 -9.07 14.52 -16.18
C GLU A 110 -8.58 15.92 -15.76
N GLY A 111 -7.97 16.66 -16.67
CA GLY A 111 -7.49 18.01 -16.44
C GLY A 111 -6.15 18.11 -15.74
N GLY A 112 -5.38 17.05 -15.68
CA GLY A 112 -4.04 16.99 -15.13
C GLY A 112 -2.95 16.91 -16.19
N ASN A 113 -1.72 16.66 -15.75
CA ASN A 113 -0.53 16.58 -16.60
C ASN A 113 0.04 15.15 -16.72
N GLY A 114 -0.50 14.16 -15.99
CA GLY A 114 -0.06 12.77 -16.03
C GLY A 114 1.39 12.57 -15.58
N GLY A 115 1.88 13.40 -14.66
CA GLY A 115 3.29 13.42 -14.28
C GLY A 115 3.75 12.26 -13.39
N LEU A 116 2.83 11.53 -12.79
CA LEU A 116 3.14 10.40 -11.90
C LEU A 116 2.53 9.11 -12.46
N CYS A 117 3.40 8.24 -13.00
CA CYS A 117 2.99 6.94 -13.50
C CYS A 117 3.66 5.82 -12.69
N PRO A 118 2.93 4.78 -12.30
CA PRO A 118 3.53 3.62 -11.67
C PRO A 118 4.39 2.84 -12.67
N SER A 119 5.46 2.23 -12.20
CA SER A 119 6.20 1.27 -13.02
C SER A 119 5.40 -0.03 -13.14
N GLN A 120 5.59 -0.77 -14.23
CA GLN A 120 4.99 -2.09 -14.39
C GLN A 120 5.41 -3.05 -13.27
N ASN A 121 6.66 -2.94 -12.81
CA ASN A 121 7.13 -3.73 -11.66
C ASN A 121 6.26 -3.52 -10.41
N LEU A 122 5.87 -2.29 -10.12
CA LEU A 122 4.99 -2.02 -8.98
C LEU A 122 3.62 -2.68 -9.15
N ILE A 123 3.05 -2.63 -10.36
CA ILE A 123 1.77 -3.28 -10.66
C ILE A 123 1.90 -4.80 -10.47
N ASP A 124 2.98 -5.39 -10.97
CA ASP A 124 3.20 -6.83 -10.91
C ASP A 124 3.54 -7.36 -9.51
N MET A 125 3.99 -6.51 -8.59
CA MET A 125 4.20 -6.86 -7.18
C MET A 125 2.91 -7.06 -6.36
N TYR A 126 1.75 -6.63 -6.86
CA TYR A 126 0.49 -6.95 -6.19
C TYR A 126 0.14 -8.43 -6.38
N ASP A 127 -0.40 -9.06 -5.35
CA ASP A 127 -0.92 -10.43 -5.42
C ASP A 127 -2.24 -10.49 -6.20
N MET A 128 -2.70 -11.70 -6.47
CA MET A 128 -4.03 -11.95 -7.01
C MET A 128 -5.11 -11.68 -5.95
N LEU A 129 -6.36 -11.60 -6.36
CA LEU A 129 -7.50 -11.32 -5.48
C LEU A 129 -7.67 -12.35 -4.34
N ASP A 130 -7.23 -13.58 -4.57
CA ASP A 130 -7.26 -14.65 -3.57
C ASP A 130 -6.02 -14.70 -2.67
N GLY A 131 -5.12 -13.73 -2.81
CA GLY A 131 -3.87 -13.64 -2.05
C GLY A 131 -2.75 -14.53 -2.58
N SER A 132 -2.96 -15.23 -3.69
CA SER A 132 -1.90 -16.01 -4.33
C SER A 132 -0.95 -15.10 -5.12
N SER A 133 0.32 -15.49 -5.18
CA SER A 133 1.29 -14.80 -6.02
C SER A 133 1.06 -15.12 -7.51
N PRO A 134 1.06 -14.12 -8.40
CA PRO A 134 0.91 -14.36 -9.83
C PRO A 134 2.14 -14.99 -10.49
N PHE A 135 3.32 -14.93 -9.84
CA PHE A 135 4.60 -15.38 -10.41
C PHE A 135 5.31 -16.36 -9.49
N THR A 136 6.19 -17.16 -10.06
CA THR A 136 7.09 -18.09 -9.34
C THR A 136 8.53 -17.57 -9.28
N GLU A 137 8.86 -16.58 -10.12
CA GLU A 137 10.22 -16.06 -10.24
C GLU A 137 10.30 -14.62 -9.78
N TYR A 138 11.07 -14.40 -8.72
CA TYR A 138 11.35 -13.08 -8.15
C TYR A 138 12.85 -12.88 -8.02
N ASP A 139 13.30 -11.65 -8.23
CA ASP A 139 14.69 -11.27 -8.00
C ASP A 139 15.01 -11.10 -6.50
N GLU A 140 16.25 -10.77 -6.20
CA GLU A 140 16.69 -10.55 -4.82
C GLU A 140 16.04 -9.35 -4.12
N THR A 141 15.38 -8.48 -4.86
CA THR A 141 14.63 -7.33 -4.34
C THR A 141 13.15 -7.65 -4.09
N GLY A 142 12.71 -8.83 -4.51
CA GLY A 142 11.32 -9.27 -4.47
C GLY A 142 10.49 -8.76 -5.65
N ALA A 143 11.12 -8.19 -6.68
CA ALA A 143 10.44 -7.81 -7.91
C ALA A 143 10.34 -9.02 -8.85
N PRO A 144 9.24 -9.14 -9.63
CA PRO A 144 9.12 -10.19 -10.64
C PRO A 144 10.27 -10.14 -11.65
N VAL A 145 10.76 -11.29 -12.06
CA VAL A 145 11.76 -11.40 -13.13
C VAL A 145 11.09 -11.23 -14.48
N TYR A 146 11.72 -10.49 -15.37
CA TYR A 146 11.22 -10.24 -16.72
C TYR A 146 12.12 -10.89 -17.78
N ASP A 147 11.51 -11.49 -18.77
CA ASP A 147 12.21 -11.89 -20.00
C ASP A 147 12.68 -10.63 -20.75
N LYS A 148 13.98 -10.57 -21.04
CA LYS A 148 14.60 -9.38 -21.65
C LYS A 148 14.20 -9.12 -23.09
N ALA A 149 13.76 -10.16 -23.80
CA ALA A 149 13.38 -10.04 -25.21
C ALA A 149 11.91 -9.63 -25.37
N THR A 150 11.04 -10.17 -24.51
CA THR A 150 9.60 -9.92 -24.57
C THR A 150 9.13 -8.83 -23.62
N LEU A 151 9.93 -8.48 -22.61
CA LEU A 151 9.60 -7.56 -21.51
C LEU A 151 8.38 -8.00 -20.70
N LYS A 152 8.10 -9.32 -20.71
CA LYS A 152 6.99 -9.92 -19.98
C LYS A 152 7.48 -10.60 -18.71
N PRO A 153 6.64 -10.69 -17.65
CA PRO A 153 7.01 -11.42 -16.45
C PRO A 153 7.31 -12.89 -16.77
N SER A 154 8.40 -13.38 -16.21
CA SER A 154 8.74 -14.80 -16.23
C SER A 154 7.97 -15.55 -15.16
N GLY A 155 7.80 -16.87 -15.36
CA GLY A 155 7.28 -17.75 -14.32
C GLY A 155 5.84 -17.45 -13.91
N ILE A 156 4.97 -17.08 -14.86
CA ILE A 156 3.54 -16.93 -14.57
C ILE A 156 3.00 -18.25 -14.01
N VAL A 157 2.37 -18.19 -12.83
CA VAL A 157 1.81 -19.37 -12.16
C VAL A 157 0.70 -19.97 -13.01
N ALA A 158 0.85 -21.24 -13.39
CA ALA A 158 -0.16 -21.96 -14.14
C ALA A 158 -1.48 -22.03 -13.36
N GLY A 159 -2.57 -21.58 -13.97
CA GLY A 159 -3.89 -21.51 -13.32
C GLY A 159 -4.12 -20.27 -12.46
N SER A 160 -3.12 -19.40 -12.28
CA SER A 160 -3.38 -18.06 -11.76
C SER A 160 -4.33 -17.34 -12.73
N ARG A 161 -5.05 -16.37 -12.20
CA ARG A 161 -5.93 -15.51 -13.04
C ARG A 161 -5.18 -14.33 -13.64
N TYR A 162 -3.85 -14.32 -13.55
CA TYR A 162 -3.03 -13.27 -14.13
C TYR A 162 -3.18 -13.26 -15.66
N ASN A 163 -3.41 -12.10 -16.21
CA ASN A 163 -3.54 -11.90 -17.65
C ASN A 163 -2.57 -10.78 -18.08
N ASP A 164 -1.55 -11.16 -18.83
CA ASP A 164 -0.53 -10.25 -19.34
C ASP A 164 -1.09 -9.13 -20.26
N ASN A 165 -2.23 -9.38 -20.92
CA ASN A 165 -2.92 -8.34 -21.71
C ASN A 165 -3.83 -7.43 -20.87
N ASN A 166 -4.08 -7.79 -19.61
CA ASN A 166 -4.80 -6.97 -18.64
C ASN A 166 -4.24 -7.22 -17.23
N PRO A 167 -3.04 -6.71 -16.93
CA PRO A 167 -2.32 -7.04 -15.71
C PRO A 167 -2.97 -6.50 -14.44
N CYS A 168 -3.94 -5.60 -14.58
CA CYS A 168 -4.68 -5.02 -13.44
C CYS A 168 -5.94 -5.83 -13.07
N SER A 169 -6.33 -6.84 -13.86
CA SER A 169 -7.52 -7.63 -13.59
C SER A 169 -7.29 -8.68 -12.50
N SER A 170 -8.31 -8.96 -11.70
CA SER A 170 -8.30 -10.01 -10.66
C SER A 170 -7.16 -9.87 -9.64
N ARG A 171 -6.72 -8.66 -9.38
CA ARG A 171 -5.63 -8.34 -8.45
C ARG A 171 -6.15 -7.95 -7.06
N ASP A 172 -5.24 -7.91 -6.11
CA ASP A 172 -5.48 -7.37 -4.77
C ASP A 172 -6.26 -6.05 -4.85
N PRO A 173 -7.31 -5.86 -4.06
CA PRO A 173 -8.12 -4.64 -4.06
C PRO A 173 -7.34 -3.34 -3.86
N ARG A 174 -6.18 -3.40 -3.22
CA ARG A 174 -5.29 -2.25 -3.01
C ARG A 174 -4.71 -1.71 -4.32
N LEU A 175 -4.49 -2.57 -5.32
CA LEU A 175 -4.09 -2.11 -6.65
C LEU A 175 -5.14 -1.14 -7.20
N ASN A 176 -6.40 -1.56 -7.22
CA ASN A 176 -7.50 -0.75 -7.73
C ASN A 176 -7.81 0.51 -6.89
N ALA A 177 -7.31 0.56 -5.66
CA ALA A 177 -7.43 1.74 -4.80
C ALA A 177 -6.30 2.76 -5.01
N SER A 178 -5.15 2.30 -5.53
CA SER A 178 -3.92 3.10 -5.61
C SER A 178 -3.54 3.52 -7.02
N ILE A 179 -3.98 2.76 -8.03
CA ILE A 179 -3.52 2.90 -9.42
C ILE A 179 -4.69 3.13 -10.35
N LEU A 180 -4.59 4.17 -11.16
CA LEU A 180 -5.49 4.42 -12.28
C LEU A 180 -4.93 3.74 -13.54
N TYR A 181 -5.78 3.06 -14.28
CA TYR A 181 -5.43 2.36 -15.52
C TYR A 181 -6.61 2.42 -16.50
N HIS A 182 -6.34 2.16 -17.76
CA HIS A 182 -7.38 2.14 -18.80
C HIS A 182 -8.55 1.23 -18.42
N GLY A 183 -9.75 1.75 -18.50
CA GLY A 183 -10.98 1.03 -18.16
C GLY A 183 -11.35 1.00 -16.66
N CYS A 184 -10.52 1.56 -15.77
CA CYS A 184 -10.91 1.66 -14.36
C CYS A 184 -11.91 2.79 -14.13
N THR A 185 -12.70 2.68 -13.06
CA THR A 185 -13.63 3.73 -12.63
C THR A 185 -12.93 4.74 -11.74
N TRP A 186 -13.04 6.03 -12.06
CA TRP A 186 -12.61 7.14 -11.23
C TRP A 186 -13.67 8.24 -11.19
N GLY A 187 -14.10 8.61 -9.97
CA GLY A 187 -15.26 9.49 -9.81
C GLY A 187 -16.52 8.89 -10.41
N SER A 188 -17.17 9.59 -11.31
CA SER A 188 -18.36 9.14 -12.04
C SER A 188 -18.06 8.63 -13.46
N GLY A 189 -16.79 8.61 -13.86
CA GLY A 189 -16.35 8.24 -15.20
C GLY A 189 -15.53 6.96 -15.28
N ILE A 190 -15.17 6.60 -16.50
CA ILE A 190 -14.24 5.53 -16.83
C ILE A 190 -12.98 6.18 -17.42
N ILE A 191 -11.82 5.80 -16.92
CA ILE A 191 -10.53 6.29 -17.42
C ILE A 191 -10.27 5.70 -18.82
N ASP A 192 -10.05 6.58 -19.78
CA ASP A 192 -9.65 6.24 -21.15
C ASP A 192 -8.26 6.86 -21.41
N VAL A 193 -7.23 6.01 -21.44
CA VAL A 193 -5.82 6.40 -21.67
C VAL A 193 -5.18 5.52 -22.73
#